data_1bc8357c9db58ad9a6dfa23f798607d7
#
_entry.id   1bc8357c9db58ad9a6dfa23f798607d7
#
_cell.length_a   1.000
_cell.length_b   1.000
_cell.length_c   1.000
_cell.angle_alpha   90.00
_cell.angle_beta   90.00
_cell.angle_gamma   90.00
#
_symmetry.space_group_name_H-M   'P 1'
#
loop_
_entity.id
_entity.type
_entity.pdbx_description
1 polymer ?
#
loop_
_entity_poly.entity_id
_entity_poly.type
_entity_poly.pdbx_seq_one_letter_code
_entity_poly.pdbx_strand_id
1 'polypeptide(L)'
;MKKFLFRILCAILSAVTCLSLFTACGGGNNGGKLDDLDLRFDENGDPIFNDITLNIWSVIGLPDNVYLNRVAESFNDYYKNNGVKVVVRSMNESNFYKSLPSTLRTDKKNAPDMVLYHSERLTYFASSGIIAPIEKYLTAAKNPIDRNDYLPNVISECVYKNDLYGIPLDEHAGVYFARNDVLEKNGLSVPTTLQELVNVCNTLITLNRNSRLWYRTLNSQEWKKGKLENFYPLSMEYDNGIATGWIPETALLQNGGSMSTADGKPGWNNANLAKILQIIRDWWKGENSYPDEFTYSGAFIQKDAQNSTMWQRFADCNTVFAMEGPWQIETKLNEFEELSDKEDQDGNKYQAVEIMNLSKLFALDPTASYADKVYGVGHVFSLTSVCTENAERAVAAAIFAKFMSENSINYLQGGHLPAYKKTLASEELKSKDFYNKYVKKICDPTTLEFLGNTKNFTEVYEELKSAFSDNLSTQSSFVSLTAENILQQRYKTALDAISANEDL
;
A
#
# COMPACT_ATOMS: atom_id res chain seq x y z
N MET A 1 -44.42 30.68 -44.58
CA MET A 1 -44.62 29.22 -44.53
C MET A 1 -43.36 28.42 -44.85
N LYS A 2 -42.63 28.63 -45.96
CA LYS A 2 -41.42 27.84 -46.31
C LYS A 2 -40.27 27.90 -45.31
N LYS A 3 -39.99 29.03 -44.64
CA LYS A 3 -38.95 29.15 -43.61
C LYS A 3 -39.32 28.48 -42.26
N PHE A 4 -40.58 28.32 -41.96
CA PHE A 4 -41.06 27.67 -40.77
C PHE A 4 -41.02 26.13 -40.89
N LEU A 5 -41.37 25.59 -42.04
CA LEU A 5 -41.25 24.17 -42.37
C LEU A 5 -39.77 23.71 -42.40
N PHE A 6 -38.84 24.56 -42.89
CA PHE A 6 -37.44 24.22 -42.93
C PHE A 6 -36.83 24.15 -41.53
N ARG A 7 -37.25 25.04 -40.60
CA ARG A 7 -36.81 24.97 -39.19
C ARG A 7 -37.36 23.75 -38.43
N ILE A 8 -38.57 23.31 -38.71
CA ILE A 8 -39.16 22.09 -38.14
C ILE A 8 -38.47 20.85 -38.73
N LEU A 9 -38.13 20.83 -40.00
CA LEU A 9 -37.37 19.74 -40.63
C LEU A 9 -35.94 19.61 -40.09
N CYS A 10 -35.26 20.72 -39.86
CA CYS A 10 -33.94 20.73 -39.24
C CYS A 10 -33.96 20.30 -37.76
N ALA A 11 -35.00 20.66 -37.01
CA ALA A 11 -35.18 20.23 -35.60
C ALA A 11 -35.53 18.73 -35.50
N ILE A 12 -36.29 18.18 -36.46
CA ILE A 12 -36.56 16.74 -36.50
C ILE A 12 -35.36 15.94 -36.96
N LEU A 13 -34.53 16.42 -37.91
CA LEU A 13 -33.27 15.77 -38.29
C LEU A 13 -32.24 15.80 -37.16
N SER A 14 -32.12 16.89 -36.40
CA SER A 14 -31.23 16.94 -35.25
C SER A 14 -31.71 16.05 -34.09
N ALA A 15 -33.02 15.93 -33.88
CA ALA A 15 -33.57 15.02 -32.87
C ALA A 15 -33.37 13.53 -33.23
N VAL A 16 -33.51 13.18 -34.52
CA VAL A 16 -33.25 11.81 -35.00
C VAL A 16 -31.78 11.45 -35.00
N THR A 17 -30.89 12.39 -35.29
CA THR A 17 -29.43 12.18 -35.18
C THR A 17 -28.98 12.13 -33.72
N CYS A 18 -29.59 12.86 -32.78
CA CYS A 18 -29.31 12.71 -31.36
C CYS A 18 -29.86 11.39 -30.79
N LEU A 19 -31.02 10.90 -31.23
CA LEU A 19 -31.50 9.58 -30.80
C LEU A 19 -30.68 8.40 -31.35
N SER A 20 -30.09 8.55 -32.54
CA SER A 20 -29.20 7.51 -33.07
C SER A 20 -27.80 7.54 -32.49
N LEU A 21 -27.40 8.63 -31.82
CA LEU A 21 -26.13 8.71 -31.08
C LEU A 21 -26.25 8.16 -29.65
N PHE A 22 -27.45 8.14 -29.05
CA PHE A 22 -27.68 7.53 -27.74
C PHE A 22 -27.84 6.00 -27.78
N THR A 23 -28.09 5.40 -28.93
CA THR A 23 -28.08 3.94 -29.10
C THR A 23 -26.72 3.37 -29.48
N ALA A 24 -25.72 4.23 -29.74
CA ALA A 24 -24.33 3.78 -30.03
C ALA A 24 -23.40 3.85 -28.82
N CYS A 25 -23.86 4.31 -27.65
CA CYS A 25 -23.15 4.25 -26.37
C CYS A 25 -23.69 3.18 -25.41
N GLY A 26 -24.54 2.27 -25.89
CA GLY A 26 -24.65 0.96 -25.31
C GLY A 26 -23.41 0.18 -25.73
N GLY A 27 -22.35 0.23 -24.92
CA GLY A 27 -21.22 -0.68 -25.03
C GLY A 27 -21.78 -2.10 -25.05
N GLY A 28 -21.93 -2.65 -26.23
CA GLY A 28 -22.18 -4.07 -26.40
C GLY A 28 -21.02 -4.78 -25.74
N ASN A 29 -21.28 -5.33 -24.56
CA ASN A 29 -20.43 -6.28 -23.89
C ASN A 29 -20.43 -7.53 -24.80
N ASN A 30 -19.61 -7.50 -25.87
CA ASN A 30 -19.21 -8.68 -26.62
C ASN A 30 -18.14 -9.45 -25.83
N GLY A 31 -18.29 -9.52 -24.49
CA GLY A 31 -17.62 -10.55 -23.72
C GLY A 31 -18.11 -11.87 -24.30
N GLY A 32 -17.22 -12.66 -24.88
CA GLY A 32 -17.57 -13.97 -25.46
C GLY A 32 -18.49 -14.67 -24.48
N LYS A 33 -19.68 -15.09 -24.94
CA LYS A 33 -20.73 -15.54 -24.02
C LYS A 33 -20.17 -16.70 -23.22
N LEU A 34 -20.11 -16.56 -21.90
CA LEU A 34 -19.67 -17.63 -21.01
C LEU A 34 -20.52 -18.89 -21.24
N ASP A 35 -21.80 -18.68 -21.58
CA ASP A 35 -22.75 -19.75 -21.87
C ASP A 35 -22.42 -20.56 -23.13
N ASP A 36 -21.60 -20.01 -24.04
CA ASP A 36 -21.15 -20.66 -25.27
C ASP A 36 -19.73 -21.29 -25.11
N LEU A 37 -19.12 -21.20 -23.92
CA LEU A 37 -17.77 -21.69 -23.66
C LEU A 37 -17.79 -23.18 -23.33
N ASP A 38 -17.31 -24.00 -24.27
CA ASP A 38 -17.12 -25.45 -24.06
C ASP A 38 -15.73 -25.75 -23.49
N LEU A 39 -15.62 -25.69 -22.16
CA LEU A 39 -14.40 -26.02 -21.44
C LEU A 39 -14.24 -27.55 -21.30
N ARG A 40 -13.13 -28.07 -21.79
CA ARG A 40 -12.68 -29.44 -21.49
C ARG A 40 -11.96 -29.45 -20.15
N PHE A 41 -11.98 -30.57 -19.49
CA PHE A 41 -11.32 -30.75 -18.19
C PHE A 41 -10.41 -31.97 -18.23
N ASP A 42 -9.29 -31.90 -17.52
CA ASP A 42 -8.40 -33.05 -17.34
C ASP A 42 -8.92 -34.02 -16.27
N GLU A 43 -8.13 -35.05 -15.95
CA GLU A 43 -8.48 -36.07 -14.95
C GLU A 43 -8.56 -35.54 -13.51
N ASN A 44 -7.92 -34.40 -13.23
CA ASN A 44 -7.96 -33.69 -11.93
C ASN A 44 -9.18 -32.77 -11.82
N GLY A 45 -9.88 -32.54 -12.93
CA GLY A 45 -10.98 -31.59 -13.03
C GLY A 45 -10.52 -30.16 -13.34
N ASP A 46 -9.26 -29.96 -13.73
CA ASP A 46 -8.72 -28.68 -14.14
C ASP A 46 -9.04 -28.38 -15.61
N PRO A 47 -9.40 -27.12 -15.96
CA PRO A 47 -9.70 -26.75 -17.33
C PRO A 47 -8.49 -26.90 -18.26
N ILE A 48 -8.77 -27.31 -19.51
CA ILE A 48 -7.82 -27.39 -20.60
C ILE A 48 -8.10 -26.25 -21.58
N PHE A 49 -7.11 -25.46 -21.89
CA PHE A 49 -7.17 -24.26 -22.72
C PHE A 49 -6.53 -24.46 -24.11
N ASN A 50 -6.80 -23.54 -25.04
CA ASN A 50 -6.30 -23.59 -26.41
C ASN A 50 -5.06 -22.67 -26.57
N ASP A 51 -3.93 -23.08 -25.98
CA ASP A 51 -2.64 -22.41 -26.12
C ASP A 51 -2.64 -20.91 -25.74
N ILE A 52 -3.11 -20.62 -24.51
CA ILE A 52 -3.22 -19.27 -24.00
C ILE A 52 -1.91 -18.83 -23.30
N THR A 53 -1.36 -17.70 -23.71
CA THR A 53 -0.36 -16.97 -22.91
C THR A 53 -1.03 -15.74 -22.31
N LEU A 54 -1.09 -15.68 -20.98
CA LEU A 54 -1.61 -14.54 -20.22
C LEU A 54 -0.50 -13.54 -19.92
N ASN A 55 -0.80 -12.27 -20.12
CA ASN A 55 0.09 -11.14 -19.81
C ASN A 55 -0.42 -10.41 -18.55
N ILE A 56 0.37 -10.44 -17.49
CA ILE A 56 0.01 -9.85 -16.20
C ILE A 56 0.90 -8.65 -15.95
N TRP A 57 0.31 -7.50 -15.65
CA TRP A 57 1.06 -6.34 -15.17
C TRP A 57 0.96 -6.24 -13.66
N SER A 58 2.10 -5.96 -13.02
CA SER A 58 2.23 -5.89 -11.56
C SER A 58 2.95 -4.62 -11.12
N VAL A 59 2.45 -3.98 -10.07
CA VAL A 59 3.14 -2.89 -9.36
C VAL A 59 4.26 -3.40 -8.46
N ILE A 60 4.30 -4.71 -8.17
CA ILE A 60 5.29 -5.31 -7.28
C ILE A 60 6.66 -5.30 -7.95
N GLY A 61 7.58 -4.53 -7.34
CA GLY A 61 8.96 -4.40 -7.78
C GLY A 61 9.93 -5.30 -7.00
N LEU A 62 11.23 -5.05 -7.14
CA LEU A 62 12.26 -5.71 -6.32
C LEU A 62 12.20 -5.22 -4.86
N PRO A 63 12.45 -6.12 -3.88
CA PRO A 63 12.81 -7.54 -4.04
C PRO A 63 11.62 -8.50 -4.22
N ASP A 64 10.40 -8.09 -3.96
CA ASP A 64 9.21 -8.93 -3.83
C ASP A 64 8.80 -9.63 -5.11
N ASN A 65 9.08 -9.02 -6.27
CA ASN A 65 8.77 -9.65 -7.55
C ASN A 65 9.50 -10.99 -7.76
N VAL A 66 10.61 -11.23 -7.06
CA VAL A 66 11.31 -12.53 -7.09
C VAL A 66 10.43 -13.62 -6.47
N TYR A 67 9.80 -13.32 -5.32
CA TYR A 67 8.90 -14.25 -4.65
C TYR A 67 7.59 -14.44 -5.43
N LEU A 68 7.04 -13.35 -5.96
CA LEU A 68 5.85 -13.38 -6.81
C LEU A 68 6.06 -14.26 -8.05
N ASN A 69 7.21 -14.10 -8.74
CA ASN A 69 7.54 -14.88 -9.94
C ASN A 69 7.69 -16.38 -9.63
N ARG A 70 8.24 -16.76 -8.47
CA ARG A 70 8.31 -18.19 -8.07
C ARG A 70 6.93 -18.82 -7.95
N VAL A 71 5.93 -18.10 -7.42
CA VAL A 71 4.56 -18.61 -7.36
C VAL A 71 3.96 -18.70 -8.77
N ALA A 72 4.22 -17.72 -9.64
CA ALA A 72 3.76 -17.75 -11.03
C ALA A 72 4.43 -18.88 -11.84
N GLU A 73 5.70 -19.18 -11.59
CA GLU A 73 6.40 -20.35 -12.17
C GLU A 73 5.76 -21.66 -11.70
N SER A 74 5.38 -21.77 -10.43
CA SER A 74 4.67 -22.94 -9.91
C SER A 74 3.31 -23.14 -10.60
N PHE A 75 2.60 -22.07 -10.95
CA PHE A 75 1.40 -22.16 -11.77
C PHE A 75 1.72 -22.70 -13.18
N ASN A 76 2.75 -22.16 -13.83
CA ASN A 76 3.16 -22.60 -15.15
C ASN A 76 3.58 -24.09 -15.17
N ASP A 77 4.23 -24.56 -14.10
CA ASP A 77 4.61 -25.97 -13.96
C ASP A 77 3.38 -26.86 -13.71
N TYR A 78 2.45 -26.43 -12.89
CA TYR A 78 1.23 -27.17 -12.60
C TYR A 78 0.35 -27.31 -13.84
N TYR A 79 0.10 -26.22 -14.56
CA TYR A 79 -0.76 -26.16 -15.74
C TYR A 79 -0.04 -26.38 -17.08
N LYS A 80 1.21 -26.88 -17.08
CA LYS A 80 2.02 -27.06 -18.31
C LYS A 80 1.39 -27.89 -19.42
N ASN A 81 0.49 -28.82 -19.06
CA ASN A 81 -0.23 -29.70 -20.00
C ASN A 81 -1.65 -29.22 -20.32
N ASN A 82 -2.09 -28.13 -19.66
CA ASN A 82 -3.45 -27.62 -19.77
C ASN A 82 -3.56 -26.48 -20.79
N GLY A 83 -2.52 -26.18 -21.57
CA GLY A 83 -2.55 -25.17 -22.64
C GLY A 83 -2.65 -23.72 -22.15
N VAL A 84 -2.16 -23.43 -20.93
CA VAL A 84 -2.06 -22.07 -20.41
C VAL A 84 -0.69 -21.77 -19.84
N LYS A 85 -0.20 -20.57 -20.11
CA LYS A 85 1.05 -20.03 -19.57
C LYS A 85 0.86 -18.59 -19.13
N VAL A 86 1.56 -18.18 -18.09
CA VAL A 86 1.52 -16.82 -17.54
C VAL A 86 2.89 -16.16 -17.62
N VAL A 87 2.90 -14.88 -17.98
CA VAL A 87 4.07 -13.99 -17.95
C VAL A 87 3.73 -12.79 -17.08
N VAL A 88 4.45 -12.59 -15.98
CA VAL A 88 4.29 -11.44 -15.09
C VAL A 88 5.33 -10.39 -15.45
N ARG A 89 4.86 -9.15 -15.65
CA ARG A 89 5.69 -7.99 -15.92
C ARG A 89 5.56 -6.99 -14.77
N SER A 90 6.63 -6.83 -13.98
CA SER A 90 6.72 -5.79 -12.97
C SER A 90 6.94 -4.42 -13.61
N MET A 91 6.25 -3.42 -13.10
CA MET A 91 6.33 -2.03 -13.56
C MET A 91 6.54 -1.11 -12.35
N ASN A 92 7.22 0.02 -12.57
CA ASN A 92 7.19 1.10 -11.58
C ASN A 92 5.74 1.57 -11.36
N GLU A 93 5.34 1.75 -10.13
CA GLU A 93 3.97 2.06 -9.72
C GLU A 93 3.39 3.28 -10.46
N SER A 94 4.15 4.39 -10.51
CA SER A 94 3.71 5.61 -11.21
C SER A 94 3.48 5.38 -12.71
N ASN A 95 4.36 4.60 -13.36
CA ASN A 95 4.20 4.24 -14.77
C ASN A 95 3.02 3.29 -14.97
N PHE A 96 2.80 2.34 -14.06
CA PHE A 96 1.67 1.43 -14.10
C PHE A 96 0.34 2.20 -14.11
N TYR A 97 0.09 3.03 -13.08
CA TYR A 97 -1.17 3.76 -12.96
C TYR A 97 -1.41 4.77 -14.08
N LYS A 98 -0.36 5.36 -14.66
CA LYS A 98 -0.46 6.29 -15.80
C LYS A 98 -0.75 5.57 -17.12
N SER A 99 -0.12 4.41 -17.36
CA SER A 99 -0.19 3.74 -18.65
C SER A 99 -1.37 2.79 -18.78
N LEU A 100 -1.83 2.15 -17.71
CA LEU A 100 -2.89 1.15 -17.76
C LEU A 100 -4.18 1.66 -18.43
N PRO A 101 -4.80 2.79 -18.01
CA PRO A 101 -6.05 3.25 -18.63
C PRO A 101 -5.89 3.59 -20.11
N SER A 102 -4.76 4.18 -20.49
CA SER A 102 -4.49 4.52 -21.89
C SER A 102 -4.28 3.28 -22.75
N THR A 103 -3.50 2.30 -22.27
CA THR A 103 -3.22 1.06 -22.99
C THR A 103 -4.51 0.26 -23.24
N LEU A 104 -5.35 0.07 -22.23
CA LEU A 104 -6.63 -0.62 -22.38
C LEU A 104 -7.55 0.04 -23.42
N ARG A 105 -7.47 1.34 -23.56
CA ARG A 105 -8.32 2.11 -24.49
C ARG A 105 -7.75 2.14 -25.91
N THR A 106 -6.43 2.31 -26.07
CA THR A 106 -5.81 2.63 -27.37
C THR A 106 -4.91 1.54 -27.94
N ASP A 107 -4.48 0.58 -27.12
CA ASP A 107 -3.56 -0.50 -27.53
C ASP A 107 -3.97 -1.85 -26.93
N LYS A 108 -5.19 -2.29 -27.23
CA LYS A 108 -5.75 -3.54 -26.69
C LYS A 108 -4.87 -4.77 -26.97
N LYS A 109 -4.09 -4.75 -28.04
CA LYS A 109 -3.21 -5.88 -28.42
C LYS A 109 -2.09 -6.10 -27.39
N ASN A 110 -1.57 -5.02 -26.80
CA ASN A 110 -0.50 -5.04 -25.81
C ASN A 110 -1.04 -4.85 -24.38
N ALA A 111 -2.36 -4.75 -24.22
CA ALA A 111 -3.00 -4.62 -22.92
C ALA A 111 -2.80 -5.89 -22.08
N PRO A 112 -2.67 -5.76 -20.76
CA PRO A 112 -2.61 -6.93 -19.89
C PRO A 112 -3.97 -7.63 -19.81
N ASP A 113 -3.94 -8.97 -19.64
CA ASP A 113 -5.13 -9.76 -19.33
C ASP A 113 -5.59 -9.52 -17.89
N MET A 114 -4.63 -9.36 -17.01
CA MET A 114 -4.85 -9.17 -15.58
C MET A 114 -3.85 -8.18 -15.02
N VAL A 115 -4.24 -7.52 -13.95
CA VAL A 115 -3.40 -6.57 -13.21
C VAL A 115 -3.31 -6.96 -11.73
N LEU A 116 -2.12 -6.75 -11.16
CA LEU A 116 -1.84 -6.86 -9.73
C LEU A 116 -1.44 -5.48 -9.22
N TYR A 117 -2.21 -4.95 -8.27
CA TYR A 117 -2.09 -3.57 -7.81
C TYR A 117 -2.60 -3.43 -6.36
N HIS A 118 -2.41 -2.24 -5.74
CA HIS A 118 -2.87 -1.98 -4.37
C HIS A 118 -4.39 -1.85 -4.29
N SER A 119 -4.99 -2.51 -3.30
CA SER A 119 -6.44 -2.68 -3.14
C SER A 119 -7.23 -1.37 -3.07
N GLU A 120 -6.65 -0.29 -2.55
CA GLU A 120 -7.31 1.02 -2.44
C GLU A 120 -7.68 1.65 -3.80
N ARG A 121 -7.11 1.14 -4.90
CA ARG A 121 -7.45 1.59 -6.27
C ARG A 121 -8.63 0.84 -6.89
N LEU A 122 -9.11 -0.23 -6.25
CA LEU A 122 -10.12 -1.11 -6.85
C LEU A 122 -11.40 -0.38 -7.19
N THR A 123 -11.94 0.41 -6.28
CA THR A 123 -13.18 1.17 -6.48
C THR A 123 -13.10 2.11 -7.69
N TYR A 124 -11.97 2.83 -7.83
CA TYR A 124 -11.71 3.68 -8.99
C TYR A 124 -11.64 2.87 -10.29
N PHE A 125 -10.89 1.76 -10.30
CA PHE A 125 -10.75 0.94 -11.51
C PHE A 125 -12.06 0.26 -11.91
N ALA A 126 -12.85 -0.21 -10.96
CA ALA A 126 -14.14 -0.81 -11.21
C ALA A 126 -15.16 0.20 -11.73
N SER A 127 -15.26 1.39 -11.11
CA SER A 127 -16.17 2.45 -11.54
C SER A 127 -15.84 3.01 -12.93
N SER A 128 -14.54 3.06 -13.26
CA SER A 128 -14.05 3.52 -14.57
C SER A 128 -14.06 2.43 -15.66
N GLY A 129 -14.51 1.22 -15.37
CA GLY A 129 -14.56 0.12 -16.34
C GLY A 129 -13.19 -0.40 -16.80
N ILE A 130 -12.14 -0.15 -16.02
CA ILE A 130 -10.78 -0.64 -16.26
C ILE A 130 -10.70 -2.14 -15.97
N ILE A 131 -11.37 -2.58 -14.90
CA ILE A 131 -11.44 -3.97 -14.45
C ILE A 131 -12.89 -4.50 -14.49
N ALA A 132 -13.04 -5.82 -14.43
CA ALA A 132 -14.32 -6.50 -14.54
C ALA A 132 -14.54 -7.52 -13.41
N PRO A 133 -15.81 -7.87 -13.08
CA PRO A 133 -16.14 -8.90 -12.09
C PRO A 133 -15.54 -10.26 -12.44
N ILE A 134 -15.02 -10.97 -11.43
CA ILE A 134 -14.23 -12.20 -11.62
C ILE A 134 -14.97 -13.51 -11.29
N GLU A 135 -15.94 -13.51 -10.36
CA GLU A 135 -16.55 -14.73 -9.82
C GLU A 135 -17.19 -15.66 -10.86
N LYS A 136 -17.88 -15.07 -11.86
CA LYS A 136 -18.55 -15.87 -12.90
C LYS A 136 -17.59 -16.75 -13.70
N TYR A 137 -16.34 -16.31 -13.89
CA TYR A 137 -15.31 -17.06 -14.62
C TYR A 137 -14.78 -18.24 -13.79
N LEU A 138 -14.63 -18.07 -12.48
CA LEU A 138 -14.29 -19.16 -11.56
C LEU A 138 -15.42 -20.19 -11.45
N THR A 139 -16.67 -19.74 -11.46
CA THR A 139 -17.84 -20.64 -11.49
C THR A 139 -17.87 -21.47 -12.77
N ALA A 140 -17.62 -20.85 -13.93
CA ALA A 140 -17.54 -21.56 -15.22
C ALA A 140 -16.40 -22.59 -15.25
N ALA A 141 -15.29 -22.29 -14.57
CA ALA A 141 -14.16 -23.21 -14.38
C ALA A 141 -14.45 -24.35 -13.39
N LYS A 142 -15.64 -24.45 -12.80
CA LYS A 142 -15.97 -25.37 -11.70
C LYS A 142 -15.06 -25.22 -10.47
N ASN A 143 -14.43 -24.08 -10.33
CA ASN A 143 -13.52 -23.74 -9.23
C ASN A 143 -14.00 -22.42 -8.53
N PRO A 144 -15.20 -22.40 -7.94
CA PRO A 144 -15.78 -21.20 -7.34
C PRO A 144 -14.90 -20.69 -6.18
N ILE A 145 -15.04 -19.40 -5.90
CA ILE A 145 -14.41 -18.77 -4.74
C ILE A 145 -15.43 -18.72 -3.59
N ASP A 146 -14.97 -19.05 -2.37
CA ASP A 146 -15.70 -18.68 -1.15
C ASP A 146 -15.01 -17.46 -0.54
N ARG A 147 -15.70 -16.33 -0.51
CA ARG A 147 -15.18 -15.08 0.09
C ARG A 147 -14.84 -15.25 1.58
N ASN A 148 -15.48 -16.19 2.28
CA ASN A 148 -15.19 -16.49 3.68
C ASN A 148 -13.83 -17.19 3.88
N ASP A 149 -13.23 -17.73 2.84
CA ASP A 149 -11.88 -18.31 2.90
C ASP A 149 -10.77 -17.25 2.97
N TYR A 150 -11.11 -15.97 2.88
CA TYR A 150 -10.15 -14.84 2.89
C TYR A 150 -10.29 -13.98 4.15
N LEU A 151 -9.23 -13.22 4.47
CA LEU A 151 -9.26 -12.24 5.55
C LEU A 151 -10.33 -11.16 5.26
N PRO A 152 -11.21 -10.84 6.25
CA PRO A 152 -12.36 -9.95 6.02
C PRO A 152 -11.96 -8.56 5.53
N ASN A 153 -10.89 -8.00 6.07
CA ASN A 153 -10.44 -6.66 5.72
C ASN A 153 -10.10 -6.57 4.23
N VAL A 154 -9.21 -7.44 3.75
CA VAL A 154 -8.72 -7.36 2.38
C VAL A 154 -9.72 -7.86 1.34
N ILE A 155 -10.56 -8.88 1.66
CA ILE A 155 -11.60 -9.33 0.72
C ILE A 155 -12.70 -8.28 0.54
N SER A 156 -13.00 -7.49 1.57
CA SER A 156 -13.97 -6.38 1.45
C SER A 156 -13.50 -5.30 0.47
N GLU A 157 -12.19 -5.05 0.40
CA GLU A 157 -11.59 -4.14 -0.58
C GLU A 157 -11.71 -4.64 -2.03
N CYS A 158 -11.95 -5.96 -2.22
CA CYS A 158 -12.10 -6.56 -3.54
C CYS A 158 -13.51 -6.48 -4.12
N VAL A 159 -14.46 -5.87 -3.39
CA VAL A 159 -15.88 -5.82 -3.75
C VAL A 159 -16.29 -4.41 -4.19
N TYR A 160 -16.96 -4.30 -5.34
CA TYR A 160 -17.59 -3.08 -5.81
C TYR A 160 -19.04 -3.37 -6.22
N LYS A 161 -20.02 -2.63 -5.68
CA LYS A 161 -21.46 -2.81 -5.92
C LYS A 161 -21.94 -4.27 -5.76
N ASN A 162 -21.45 -4.95 -4.72
CA ASN A 162 -21.68 -6.35 -4.35
C ASN A 162 -21.00 -7.41 -5.22
N ASP A 163 -20.41 -7.07 -6.36
CA ASP A 163 -19.64 -7.97 -7.20
C ASP A 163 -18.18 -8.03 -6.78
N LEU A 164 -17.56 -9.20 -6.87
CA LEU A 164 -16.13 -9.39 -6.63
C LEU A 164 -15.35 -9.01 -7.89
N TYR A 165 -14.52 -7.97 -7.80
CA TYR A 165 -13.69 -7.48 -8.90
C TYR A 165 -12.23 -7.94 -8.82
N GLY A 166 -11.83 -8.49 -7.70
CA GLY A 166 -10.47 -8.98 -7.52
C GLY A 166 -10.34 -10.12 -6.55
N ILE A 167 -9.20 -10.79 -6.58
CA ILE A 167 -8.79 -11.81 -5.60
C ILE A 167 -7.59 -11.26 -4.85
N PRO A 168 -7.68 -11.15 -3.50
CA PRO A 168 -6.59 -10.61 -2.71
C PRO A 168 -5.42 -11.59 -2.64
N LEU A 169 -4.20 -11.07 -2.72
CA LEU A 169 -2.97 -11.84 -2.55
C LEU A 169 -2.50 -11.82 -1.10
N ASP A 170 -2.44 -10.63 -0.52
CA ASP A 170 -1.83 -10.37 0.78
C ASP A 170 -2.45 -9.18 1.51
N GLU A 171 -1.95 -8.93 2.72
CA GLU A 171 -2.06 -7.65 3.42
C GLU A 171 -0.71 -7.27 4.05
N HIS A 172 -0.45 -5.96 4.17
CA HIS A 172 0.77 -5.42 4.75
C HIS A 172 0.58 -3.98 5.25
N ALA A 173 1.56 -3.50 6.02
CA ALA A 173 1.65 -2.12 6.50
C ALA A 173 3.10 -1.63 6.50
N GLY A 174 3.28 -0.30 6.55
CA GLY A 174 4.60 0.29 6.75
C GLY A 174 5.19 -0.02 8.13
N VAL A 175 6.51 -0.03 8.23
CA VAL A 175 7.24 -0.32 9.46
C VAL A 175 8.41 0.64 9.68
N TYR A 176 8.85 0.78 10.93
CA TYR A 176 10.16 1.35 11.25
C TYR A 176 11.16 0.25 11.52
N PHE A 177 12.36 0.43 10.97
CA PHE A 177 13.56 -0.30 11.30
C PHE A 177 14.32 0.50 12.36
N ALA A 178 14.60 -0.11 13.50
CA ALA A 178 15.34 0.51 14.60
C ALA A 178 16.74 -0.09 14.75
N ARG A 179 17.77 0.75 14.89
CA ARG A 179 19.12 0.33 15.29
C ARG A 179 19.11 -0.08 16.76
N ASN A 180 18.59 -1.27 17.03
CA ASN A 180 18.44 -1.80 18.38
C ASN A 180 19.80 -1.92 19.10
N ASP A 181 20.88 -2.26 18.38
CA ASP A 181 22.23 -2.27 18.89
C ASP A 181 22.65 -0.91 19.46
N VAL A 182 22.34 0.18 18.75
CA VAL A 182 22.65 1.55 19.19
C VAL A 182 21.78 1.96 20.38
N LEU A 183 20.49 1.62 20.35
CA LEU A 183 19.58 1.90 21.46
C LEU A 183 20.05 1.24 22.76
N GLU A 184 20.26 -0.06 22.76
CA GLU A 184 20.70 -0.79 23.96
C GLU A 184 22.07 -0.33 24.47
N LYS A 185 23.04 -0.07 23.56
CA LYS A 185 24.36 0.42 23.96
C LYS A 185 24.30 1.76 24.68
N ASN A 186 23.24 2.55 24.41
CA ASN A 186 23.00 3.83 25.09
C ASN A 186 21.99 3.71 26.26
N GLY A 187 21.60 2.50 26.66
CA GLY A 187 20.64 2.26 27.75
C GLY A 187 19.20 2.62 27.39
N LEU A 188 18.83 2.50 26.11
CA LEU A 188 17.52 2.82 25.56
C LEU A 188 16.85 1.53 25.02
N SER A 189 15.54 1.55 24.92
CA SER A 189 14.74 0.49 24.31
C SER A 189 14.01 1.04 23.08
N VAL A 190 13.55 0.14 22.22
CA VAL A 190 12.68 0.48 21.09
C VAL A 190 11.36 1.08 21.61
N PRO A 191 10.96 2.28 21.18
CA PRO A 191 9.75 2.94 21.66
C PRO A 191 8.49 2.28 21.10
N THR A 192 7.41 2.30 21.89
CA THR A 192 6.11 1.74 21.55
C THR A 192 4.97 2.77 21.55
N THR A 193 5.26 3.99 21.97
CA THR A 193 4.30 5.10 22.00
C THR A 193 4.95 6.40 21.50
N LEU A 194 4.12 7.37 21.14
CA LEU A 194 4.57 8.71 20.74
C LEU A 194 5.51 9.35 21.79
N GLN A 195 5.11 9.29 23.07
CA GLN A 195 5.90 9.89 24.15
C GLN A 195 7.25 9.18 24.34
N GLU A 196 7.28 7.86 24.22
CA GLU A 196 8.54 7.10 24.28
C GLU A 196 9.45 7.42 23.10
N LEU A 197 8.89 7.54 21.86
CA LEU A 197 9.63 7.94 20.68
C LEU A 197 10.29 9.32 20.87
N VAL A 198 9.52 10.30 21.38
CA VAL A 198 10.03 11.63 21.70
C VAL A 198 11.17 11.56 22.73
N ASN A 199 11.01 10.78 23.81
CA ASN A 199 11.99 10.65 24.86
C ASN A 199 13.30 10.00 24.37
N VAL A 200 13.17 8.94 23.56
CA VAL A 200 14.34 8.26 22.96
C VAL A 200 15.08 9.21 22.02
N CYS A 201 14.38 9.90 21.13
CA CYS A 201 15.01 10.86 20.21
C CYS A 201 15.71 12.00 20.94
N ASN A 202 15.09 12.55 21.98
CA ASN A 202 15.69 13.59 22.84
C ASN A 202 16.99 13.11 23.50
N THR A 203 16.96 11.88 24.03
CA THR A 203 18.13 11.29 24.68
C THR A 203 19.27 11.10 23.71
N LEU A 204 19.00 10.54 22.53
CA LEU A 204 19.98 10.35 21.48
C LEU A 204 20.63 11.67 21.02
N ILE A 205 19.81 12.72 20.79
CA ILE A 205 20.30 14.05 20.42
C ILE A 205 21.19 14.64 21.55
N THR A 206 20.75 14.49 22.79
CA THR A 206 21.51 15.00 23.95
C THR A 206 22.85 14.28 24.11
N LEU A 207 22.84 12.95 23.96
CA LEU A 207 24.08 12.14 23.96
C LEU A 207 25.02 12.57 22.84
N ASN A 208 24.49 12.74 21.63
CA ASN A 208 25.26 13.16 20.46
C ASN A 208 25.87 14.57 20.68
N ARG A 209 25.05 15.52 21.08
CA ARG A 209 25.50 16.92 21.36
C ARG A 209 26.64 16.97 22.38
N ASN A 210 26.59 16.11 23.39
CA ASN A 210 27.58 16.05 24.47
C ASN A 210 28.76 15.11 24.14
N SER A 211 28.90 14.64 22.91
CA SER A 211 29.92 13.66 22.48
C SER A 211 29.94 12.38 23.33
N ARG A 212 28.76 11.94 23.78
CA ARG A 212 28.58 10.76 24.64
C ARG A 212 27.82 9.64 23.98
N LEU A 213 27.36 9.85 22.73
CA LEU A 213 26.65 8.84 21.96
C LEU A 213 27.56 7.66 21.65
N TRP A 214 27.15 6.46 22.02
CA TRP A 214 27.76 5.24 21.52
C TRP A 214 27.11 4.88 20.18
N TYR A 215 27.95 4.67 19.17
CA TYR A 215 27.50 4.30 17.83
C TYR A 215 28.51 3.37 17.16
N ARG A 216 28.06 2.64 16.17
CA ARG A 216 28.91 1.93 15.20
C ARG A 216 28.23 2.00 13.83
N THR A 217 29.04 1.92 12.77
CA THR A 217 28.57 1.91 11.39
C THR A 217 28.60 0.48 10.86
N LEU A 218 27.82 0.21 9.82
CA LEU A 218 27.82 -1.10 9.17
C LEU A 218 29.23 -1.47 8.66
N ASN A 219 29.96 -0.51 8.11
CA ASN A 219 31.30 -0.73 7.56
C ASN A 219 32.43 -0.90 8.62
N SER A 220 32.26 -0.28 9.79
CA SER A 220 33.35 -0.29 10.81
C SER A 220 33.15 -1.33 11.90
N GLN A 221 31.92 -1.72 12.19
CA GLN A 221 31.52 -2.65 13.26
C GLN A 221 32.02 -2.30 14.67
N GLU A 222 33.08 -1.49 14.79
CA GLU A 222 33.67 -1.08 16.07
C GLU A 222 32.83 -0.02 16.78
N TRP A 223 32.63 -0.19 18.09
CA TRP A 223 31.99 0.80 18.93
C TRP A 223 32.83 2.05 19.11
N LYS A 224 32.26 3.19 18.76
CA LYS A 224 32.82 4.53 18.98
C LYS A 224 31.94 5.29 19.95
N LYS A 225 32.53 6.21 20.70
CA LYS A 225 31.82 7.16 21.55
C LYS A 225 32.20 8.57 21.14
N GLY A 226 31.21 9.37 20.79
CA GLY A 226 31.48 10.70 20.27
C GLY A 226 30.25 11.42 19.74
N LYS A 227 30.52 12.38 18.86
CA LYS A 227 29.54 13.18 18.14
C LYS A 227 29.54 12.76 16.67
N LEU A 228 28.38 12.54 16.14
CA LEU A 228 28.13 12.40 14.70
C LEU A 228 27.66 13.75 14.15
N GLU A 229 28.23 14.17 13.06
CA GLU A 229 27.74 15.33 12.31
C GLU A 229 26.47 14.91 11.51
N ASN A 230 25.53 15.84 11.34
CA ASN A 230 24.25 15.58 10.64
C ASN A 230 23.42 14.42 11.22
N PHE A 231 23.49 14.25 12.54
CA PHE A 231 22.73 13.23 13.26
C PHE A 231 21.29 13.68 13.49
N TYR A 232 20.36 12.92 12.94
CA TYR A 232 18.92 13.06 13.11
C TYR A 232 18.34 11.68 13.39
N PRO A 233 17.85 11.40 14.61
CA PRO A 233 17.54 10.03 15.03
C PRO A 233 16.42 9.38 14.24
N LEU A 234 15.49 10.16 13.66
CA LEU A 234 14.30 9.67 12.98
C LEU A 234 14.35 9.99 11.48
N SER A 235 14.15 8.99 10.64
CA SER A 235 13.90 9.18 9.22
C SER A 235 12.39 9.34 8.98
N MET A 236 12.01 10.44 8.36
CA MET A 236 10.65 10.72 7.91
C MET A 236 10.76 11.59 6.66
N GLU A 237 11.14 10.94 5.57
CA GLU A 237 11.47 11.61 4.32
C GLU A 237 10.18 11.92 3.55
N TYR A 238 9.92 13.21 3.31
CA TYR A 238 8.67 13.69 2.75
C TYR A 238 8.47 13.36 1.26
N ASP A 239 9.54 13.07 0.54
CA ASP A 239 9.52 12.62 -0.85
C ASP A 239 9.50 11.09 -0.98
N ASN A 240 9.54 10.38 0.13
CA ASN A 240 9.42 8.94 0.19
C ASN A 240 7.94 8.53 0.12
N GLY A 241 7.54 7.85 -0.94
CA GLY A 241 6.19 7.32 -1.10
C GLY A 241 5.71 6.47 0.08
N ILE A 242 6.64 5.80 0.78
CA ILE A 242 6.34 4.99 1.97
C ILE A 242 5.88 5.87 3.13
N ALA A 243 6.66 6.88 3.51
CA ALA A 243 6.28 7.77 4.62
C ALA A 243 4.99 8.53 4.31
N THR A 244 4.84 9.05 3.10
CA THR A 244 3.64 9.78 2.67
C THR A 244 2.41 8.90 2.48
N GLY A 245 2.59 7.58 2.32
CA GLY A 245 1.51 6.62 2.10
C GLY A 245 1.08 5.85 3.35
N TRP A 246 1.74 6.01 4.50
CA TRP A 246 1.35 5.31 5.73
C TRP A 246 1.27 6.18 6.97
N ILE A 247 2.09 7.25 7.08
CA ILE A 247 2.11 8.06 8.30
C ILE A 247 0.84 8.88 8.49
N PRO A 248 0.37 9.69 7.50
CA PRO A 248 -0.79 10.53 7.71
C PRO A 248 -2.08 9.72 7.92
N GLU A 249 -2.24 8.59 7.22
CA GLU A 249 -3.38 7.68 7.37
C GLU A 249 -3.37 7.01 8.76
N THR A 250 -2.20 6.48 9.16
CA THR A 250 -2.05 5.87 10.49
C THR A 250 -2.25 6.91 11.59
N ALA A 251 -1.69 8.11 11.45
CA ALA A 251 -1.91 9.21 12.39
C ALA A 251 -3.38 9.63 12.47
N LEU A 252 -4.09 9.64 11.33
CA LEU A 252 -5.53 9.90 11.28
C LEU A 252 -6.31 8.86 12.08
N LEU A 253 -6.07 7.57 11.82
CA LEU A 253 -6.74 6.45 12.50
C LEU A 253 -6.46 6.45 14.01
N GLN A 254 -5.20 6.61 14.42
CA GLN A 254 -4.77 6.60 15.82
C GLN A 254 -5.28 7.79 16.63
N ASN A 255 -5.89 8.78 15.99
CA ASN A 255 -6.49 9.95 16.61
C ASN A 255 -8.01 10.05 16.37
N GLY A 256 -8.64 8.93 16.06
CA GLY A 256 -10.09 8.78 15.95
C GLY A 256 -10.69 9.44 14.70
N GLY A 257 -9.88 9.69 13.67
CA GLY A 257 -10.34 10.21 12.39
C GLY A 257 -10.75 9.11 11.41
N SER A 258 -11.33 9.52 10.28
CA SER A 258 -11.69 8.67 9.15
C SER A 258 -11.24 9.29 7.83
N MET A 259 -11.00 8.48 6.81
CA MET A 259 -10.61 9.00 5.50
C MET A 259 -11.72 9.86 4.89
N SER A 260 -12.94 9.34 4.85
CA SER A 260 -14.12 10.04 4.34
C SER A 260 -15.28 9.98 5.32
N THR A 261 -16.12 11.00 5.29
CA THR A 261 -17.42 11.01 5.95
C THR A 261 -18.43 10.15 5.18
N ALA A 262 -19.58 9.85 5.78
CA ALA A 262 -20.62 9.04 5.15
C ALA A 262 -21.17 9.65 3.84
N ASP A 263 -21.13 10.97 3.68
CA ASP A 263 -21.48 11.69 2.46
C ASP A 263 -20.32 11.81 1.46
N GLY A 264 -19.17 11.20 1.75
CA GLY A 264 -18.02 11.12 0.86
C GLY A 264 -17.12 12.34 0.82
N LYS A 265 -17.24 13.26 1.81
CA LYS A 265 -16.31 14.38 2.00
C LYS A 265 -15.06 13.91 2.75
N PRO A 266 -13.93 14.66 2.66
CA PRO A 266 -12.76 14.34 3.48
C PRO A 266 -13.11 14.29 4.98
N GLY A 267 -12.77 13.18 5.64
CA GLY A 267 -13.04 12.97 7.07
C GLY A 267 -11.91 13.44 7.98
N TRP A 268 -10.81 13.89 7.40
CA TRP A 268 -9.58 14.23 8.11
C TRP A 268 -9.47 15.72 8.53
N ASN A 269 -10.53 16.51 8.40
CA ASN A 269 -10.57 17.86 8.98
C ASN A 269 -10.81 17.76 10.51
N ASN A 270 -9.77 17.40 11.24
CA ASN A 270 -9.84 17.01 12.63
C ASN A 270 -8.65 17.64 13.40
N ALA A 271 -8.94 18.22 14.57
CA ALA A 271 -7.96 18.94 15.38
C ALA A 271 -6.82 18.06 15.88
N ASN A 272 -7.09 16.76 16.16
CA ASN A 272 -6.06 15.82 16.61
C ASN A 272 -5.07 15.50 15.48
N LEU A 273 -5.56 15.31 14.24
CA LEU A 273 -4.68 15.16 13.10
C LEU A 273 -3.84 16.42 12.86
N ALA A 274 -4.44 17.60 12.92
CA ALA A 274 -3.70 18.86 12.80
C ALA A 274 -2.59 18.96 13.85
N LYS A 275 -2.90 18.56 15.10
CA LYS A 275 -1.94 18.57 16.20
C LYS A 275 -0.79 17.61 15.99
N ILE A 276 -1.04 16.33 15.60
CA ILE A 276 0.03 15.37 15.38
C ILE A 276 0.91 15.76 14.16
N LEU A 277 0.32 16.28 13.09
CA LEU A 277 1.08 16.79 11.96
C LEU A 277 1.92 18.03 12.35
N GLN A 278 1.43 18.89 13.25
CA GLN A 278 2.23 20.00 13.79
C GLN A 278 3.40 19.49 14.64
N ILE A 279 3.21 18.47 15.47
CA ILE A 279 4.28 17.80 16.24
C ILE A 279 5.37 17.27 15.31
N ILE A 280 4.98 16.58 14.23
CA ILE A 280 5.92 16.07 13.22
C ILE A 280 6.66 17.21 12.51
N ARG A 281 5.97 18.31 12.22
CA ARG A 281 6.57 19.52 11.67
C ARG A 281 7.59 20.15 12.62
N ASP A 282 7.29 20.18 13.91
CA ASP A 282 8.20 20.68 14.93
C ASP A 282 9.49 19.84 15.00
N TRP A 283 9.38 18.52 14.86
CA TRP A 283 10.56 17.64 14.77
C TRP A 283 11.43 17.95 13.56
N TRP A 284 10.84 18.30 12.44
CA TRP A 284 11.57 18.70 11.24
C TRP A 284 12.19 20.09 11.35
N LYS A 285 11.47 21.05 11.98
CA LYS A 285 11.96 22.41 12.17
C LYS A 285 12.93 22.55 13.34
N GLY A 286 12.86 21.69 14.33
CA GLY A 286 13.51 21.83 15.63
C GLY A 286 12.81 22.90 16.49
N GLU A 287 11.52 23.11 16.28
CA GLU A 287 10.63 24.02 17.01
C GLU A 287 9.82 23.25 18.06
N ASN A 288 9.02 23.94 18.86
CA ASN A 288 8.12 23.31 19.83
C ASN A 288 6.84 24.15 19.98
N SER A 289 5.79 23.71 19.31
CA SER A 289 4.46 24.35 19.36
C SER A 289 3.64 23.95 20.61
N TYR A 290 4.03 22.87 21.29
CA TYR A 290 3.33 22.33 22.48
C TYR A 290 4.29 22.11 23.66
N PRO A 291 4.89 23.20 24.23
CA PRO A 291 5.94 23.09 25.24
C PRO A 291 5.48 22.50 26.58
N ASP A 292 4.18 22.57 26.87
CA ASP A 292 3.61 21.99 28.09
C ASP A 292 3.41 20.47 28.00
N GLU A 293 3.40 19.92 26.79
CA GLU A 293 3.19 18.48 26.56
C GLU A 293 4.49 17.78 26.13
N PHE A 294 5.32 18.45 25.32
CA PHE A 294 6.53 17.87 24.75
C PHE A 294 7.73 18.81 24.96
N THR A 295 8.89 18.21 25.06
CA THR A 295 10.15 18.94 25.05
C THR A 295 11.06 18.34 23.98
N TYR A 296 11.67 19.17 23.14
CA TYR A 296 12.55 18.73 22.07
C TYR A 296 13.98 19.23 22.29
N SER A 297 14.95 18.31 22.22
CA SER A 297 16.38 18.63 22.33
C SER A 297 16.97 19.17 21.03
N GLY A 298 16.23 19.14 19.93
CA GLY A 298 16.62 19.60 18.61
C GLY A 298 15.73 18.98 17.54
N ALA A 299 16.04 19.18 16.27
CA ALA A 299 15.32 18.53 15.19
C ALA A 299 15.55 17.01 15.21
N PHE A 300 14.48 16.23 15.05
CA PHE A 300 14.53 14.77 14.96
C PHE A 300 14.71 14.30 13.52
N ILE A 301 14.23 15.08 12.57
CA ILE A 301 14.19 14.77 11.14
C ILE A 301 15.09 15.74 10.39
N GLN A 302 15.87 15.24 9.46
CA GLN A 302 16.71 16.07 8.60
C GLN A 302 15.86 16.87 7.61
N LYS A 303 16.15 18.16 7.48
CA LYS A 303 15.65 18.98 6.36
C LYS A 303 16.28 18.48 5.06
N ASP A 304 15.55 18.52 4.00
CA ASP A 304 16.00 18.08 2.65
C ASP A 304 16.38 16.58 2.57
N ALA A 305 15.91 15.75 3.52
CA ALA A 305 16.11 14.31 3.48
C ALA A 305 15.40 13.71 2.26
N GLN A 306 16.07 12.79 1.56
CA GLN A 306 15.55 12.06 0.43
C GLN A 306 15.70 10.55 0.65
N ASN A 307 14.74 9.76 0.16
CA ASN A 307 14.70 8.31 0.30
C ASN A 307 16.01 7.63 -0.16
N SER A 308 16.62 8.14 -1.23
CA SER A 308 17.88 7.61 -1.76
C SER A 308 19.05 7.61 -0.76
N THR A 309 18.98 8.42 0.30
CA THR A 309 20.03 8.55 1.32
C THR A 309 19.68 7.88 2.64
N MET A 310 18.43 7.48 2.85
CA MET A 310 17.95 6.94 4.13
C MET A 310 18.75 5.73 4.60
N TRP A 311 18.90 4.72 3.77
CA TRP A 311 19.62 3.50 4.13
C TRP A 311 21.12 3.72 4.35
N GLN A 312 21.75 4.63 3.60
CA GLN A 312 23.15 5.01 3.86
C GLN A 312 23.27 5.68 5.24
N ARG A 313 22.37 6.59 5.59
CA ARG A 313 22.34 7.23 6.90
C ARG A 313 22.09 6.24 8.04
N PHE A 314 21.25 5.23 7.81
CA PHE A 314 20.99 4.17 8.77
C PHE A 314 22.22 3.27 8.95
N ALA A 315 22.94 2.94 7.87
CA ALA A 315 24.18 2.20 7.90
C ALA A 315 25.31 2.98 8.61
N ASP A 316 25.39 4.29 8.39
CA ASP A 316 26.36 5.18 9.01
C ASP A 316 25.98 5.64 10.43
N CYS A 317 24.84 5.19 10.95
CA CYS A 317 24.26 5.59 12.24
C CYS A 317 23.89 7.08 12.35
N ASN A 318 23.73 7.79 11.24
CA ASN A 318 23.26 9.18 11.20
C ASN A 318 21.72 9.28 11.37
N THR A 319 21.04 8.15 11.28
CA THR A 319 19.65 7.93 11.74
C THR A 319 19.57 6.59 12.49
N VAL A 320 18.68 6.51 13.48
CA VAL A 320 18.46 5.32 14.29
C VAL A 320 17.16 4.61 13.92
N PHE A 321 16.21 5.38 13.40
CA PHE A 321 14.91 4.87 12.94
C PHE A 321 14.73 5.20 11.46
N ALA A 322 14.55 4.17 10.62
CA ALA A 322 14.29 4.30 9.19
C ALA A 322 12.92 3.69 8.84
N MET A 323 12.07 4.43 8.14
CA MET A 323 10.75 3.94 7.74
C MET A 323 10.77 3.39 6.32
N GLU A 324 10.26 2.16 6.16
CA GLU A 324 10.14 1.50 4.86
C GLU A 324 9.00 0.45 4.88
N GLY A 325 8.76 -0.21 3.77
CA GLY A 325 7.83 -1.32 3.70
C GLY A 325 8.42 -2.64 4.21
N PRO A 326 7.56 -3.61 4.53
CA PRO A 326 7.99 -4.88 5.14
C PRO A 326 8.85 -5.74 4.19
N TRP A 327 8.84 -5.47 2.89
CA TRP A 327 9.69 -6.16 1.89
C TRP A 327 11.19 -5.96 2.09
N GLN A 328 11.61 -4.97 2.88
CA GLN A 328 13.00 -4.76 3.22
C GLN A 328 13.46 -5.56 4.46
N ILE A 329 12.56 -6.22 5.18
CA ILE A 329 12.88 -6.88 6.45
C ILE A 329 13.99 -7.91 6.28
N GLU A 330 13.80 -8.90 5.41
CA GLU A 330 14.81 -9.96 5.20
C GLU A 330 16.14 -9.38 4.73
N THR A 331 16.10 -8.45 3.77
CA THR A 331 17.29 -7.79 3.22
C THR A 331 18.08 -7.06 4.32
N LYS A 332 17.40 -6.28 5.17
CA LYS A 332 18.07 -5.47 6.19
C LYS A 332 18.52 -6.29 7.39
N LEU A 333 17.78 -7.30 7.79
CA LEU A 333 18.23 -8.23 8.82
C LEU A 333 19.51 -8.94 8.40
N ASN A 334 19.60 -9.42 7.15
CA ASN A 334 20.79 -10.07 6.61
C ASN A 334 21.97 -9.10 6.47
N GLU A 335 21.73 -7.87 5.98
CA GLU A 335 22.76 -6.84 5.84
C GLU A 335 23.40 -6.46 7.19
N PHE A 336 22.60 -6.42 8.26
CA PHE A 336 23.06 -6.06 9.61
C PHE A 336 23.37 -7.26 10.50
N GLU A 337 23.35 -8.49 9.98
CA GLU A 337 23.58 -9.71 10.77
C GLU A 337 24.95 -9.69 11.46
N GLU A 338 26.01 -9.21 10.81
CA GLU A 338 27.36 -9.14 11.37
C GLU A 338 27.47 -8.18 12.57
N LEU A 339 26.50 -7.26 12.75
CA LEU A 339 26.42 -6.42 13.94
C LEU A 339 25.66 -7.09 15.09
N SER A 340 25.12 -8.29 14.89
CA SER A 340 24.41 -9.06 15.88
C SER A 340 25.37 -9.95 16.66
N ASP A 341 26.06 -9.38 17.65
CA ASP A 341 27.23 -9.96 18.33
C ASP A 341 26.96 -10.55 19.73
N LYS A 342 25.69 -10.64 20.13
CA LYS A 342 25.32 -11.22 21.43
C LYS A 342 24.25 -12.29 21.29
N GLU A 343 24.36 -13.33 22.13
CA GLU A 343 23.24 -14.21 22.45
C GLU A 343 22.49 -13.61 23.63
N ASP A 344 21.16 -13.62 23.59
CA ASP A 344 20.32 -13.32 24.74
C ASP A 344 20.38 -14.46 25.77
N GLN A 345 19.64 -14.33 26.90
CA GLN A 345 19.64 -15.32 27.98
C GLN A 345 19.08 -16.68 27.55
N ASP A 346 18.37 -16.73 26.42
CA ASP A 346 17.76 -17.93 25.85
C ASP A 346 18.58 -18.51 24.68
N GLY A 347 19.77 -17.97 24.40
CA GLY A 347 20.67 -18.42 23.35
C GLY A 347 20.31 -17.89 21.96
N ASN A 348 19.38 -16.91 21.85
CA ASN A 348 19.07 -16.26 20.60
C ASN A 348 20.11 -15.18 20.29
N LYS A 349 20.51 -15.08 19.03
CA LYS A 349 21.39 -13.99 18.60
C LYS A 349 20.68 -12.64 18.77
N TYR A 350 21.36 -11.72 19.43
CA TYR A 350 20.95 -10.33 19.50
C TYR A 350 20.85 -9.72 18.11
N GLN A 351 19.70 -9.15 17.78
CA GLN A 351 19.52 -8.52 16.49
C GLN A 351 19.90 -7.04 16.53
N ALA A 352 20.81 -6.65 15.66
CA ALA A 352 21.25 -5.25 15.54
C ALA A 352 20.13 -4.34 15.02
N VAL A 353 19.19 -4.89 14.27
CA VAL A 353 18.00 -4.20 13.75
C VAL A 353 16.75 -4.86 14.33
N GLU A 354 15.86 -4.05 14.90
CA GLU A 354 14.52 -4.45 15.33
C GLU A 354 13.48 -3.82 14.43
N ILE A 355 12.34 -4.51 14.23
CA ILE A 355 11.24 -4.04 13.42
C ILE A 355 10.13 -3.51 14.34
N MET A 356 9.79 -2.23 14.16
CA MET A 356 8.74 -1.55 14.91
C MET A 356 7.45 -1.50 14.10
N ASN A 357 6.36 -1.98 14.68
CA ASN A 357 5.02 -1.67 14.20
C ASN A 357 4.71 -0.17 14.42
N LEU A 358 3.87 0.44 13.57
CA LEU A 358 3.42 1.82 13.72
C LEU A 358 2.34 2.00 14.80
N SER A 359 1.84 0.92 15.42
CA SER A 359 0.82 0.97 16.47
C SER A 359 1.22 1.94 17.59
N LYS A 360 0.32 2.85 17.95
CA LYS A 360 0.46 3.90 18.99
C LYS A 360 1.57 4.93 18.77
N LEU A 361 2.35 4.85 17.70
CA LEU A 361 3.47 5.78 17.48
C LEU A 361 3.05 7.22 17.14
N PHE A 362 1.81 7.40 16.69
CA PHE A 362 1.25 8.72 16.36
C PHE A 362 -0.02 9.03 17.18
N ALA A 363 -0.34 8.22 18.18
CA ALA A 363 -1.50 8.43 19.04
C ALA A 363 -1.21 9.52 20.10
N LEU A 364 -2.04 10.58 20.14
CA LEU A 364 -1.99 11.59 21.21
C LEU A 364 -2.43 11.03 22.56
N ASP A 365 -3.39 10.07 22.54
CA ASP A 365 -3.80 9.29 23.70
C ASP A 365 -3.56 7.78 23.41
N PRO A 366 -2.47 7.19 23.94
CA PRO A 366 -2.14 5.78 23.68
C PRO A 366 -3.11 4.79 24.37
N THR A 367 -4.06 5.26 25.19
CA THR A 367 -5.07 4.45 25.88
C THR A 367 -6.41 4.44 25.16
N ALA A 368 -6.60 5.26 24.14
CA ALA A 368 -7.81 5.30 23.34
C ALA A 368 -8.02 3.99 22.57
N SER A 369 -9.27 3.57 22.36
CA SER A 369 -9.62 2.30 21.70
C SER A 369 -9.18 2.21 20.22
N TYR A 370 -8.82 3.34 19.63
CA TYR A 370 -8.30 3.46 18.26
C TYR A 370 -6.78 3.69 18.18
N ALA A 371 -6.10 3.82 19.31
CA ALA A 371 -4.69 4.18 19.37
C ALA A 371 -3.75 3.15 18.71
N ASP A 372 -4.13 1.89 18.67
CA ASP A 372 -3.36 0.79 18.09
C ASP A 372 -3.61 0.58 16.58
N LYS A 373 -4.52 1.35 15.99
CA LYS A 373 -4.86 1.21 14.57
C LYS A 373 -3.71 1.64 13.66
N VAL A 374 -3.49 0.85 12.61
CA VAL A 374 -2.47 1.08 11.60
C VAL A 374 -3.09 0.97 10.21
N TYR A 375 -2.78 1.90 9.33
CA TYR A 375 -3.22 1.81 7.95
C TYR A 375 -2.56 0.63 7.25
N GLY A 376 -3.39 -0.28 6.74
CA GLY A 376 -2.99 -1.45 5.98
C GLY A 376 -3.45 -1.38 4.52
N VAL A 377 -2.72 -2.03 3.65
CA VAL A 377 -3.08 -2.23 2.25
C VAL A 377 -2.85 -3.69 1.87
N GLY A 378 -3.46 -4.11 0.75
CA GLY A 378 -3.22 -5.42 0.18
C GLY A 378 -3.00 -5.33 -1.33
N HIS A 379 -2.42 -6.36 -1.91
CA HIS A 379 -2.34 -6.50 -3.35
C HIS A 379 -3.52 -7.34 -3.86
N VAL A 380 -4.08 -6.93 -4.99
CA VAL A 380 -5.27 -7.55 -5.58
C VAL A 380 -5.04 -7.87 -7.05
N PHE A 381 -5.38 -9.10 -7.45
CA PHE A 381 -5.48 -9.51 -8.84
C PHE A 381 -6.85 -9.19 -9.40
N SER A 382 -6.92 -8.44 -10.50
CA SER A 382 -8.18 -8.14 -11.20
C SER A 382 -8.09 -8.40 -12.69
N LEU A 383 -9.16 -8.92 -13.27
CA LEU A 383 -9.32 -9.04 -14.72
C LEU A 383 -9.44 -7.65 -15.34
N THR A 384 -8.72 -7.39 -16.42
CA THR A 384 -8.98 -6.19 -17.22
C THR A 384 -10.25 -6.33 -18.03
N SER A 385 -10.89 -5.20 -18.38
CA SER A 385 -12.06 -5.22 -19.25
C SER A 385 -11.75 -5.81 -20.64
N VAL A 386 -10.52 -5.65 -21.13
CA VAL A 386 -10.06 -6.22 -22.41
C VAL A 386 -9.95 -7.73 -22.33
N CYS A 387 -9.46 -8.31 -21.24
CA CYS A 387 -9.40 -9.76 -21.04
C CYS A 387 -10.78 -10.41 -21.19
N THR A 388 -11.83 -9.75 -20.70
CA THR A 388 -13.21 -10.27 -20.73
C THR A 388 -13.86 -10.27 -22.10
N GLU A 389 -13.21 -9.70 -23.12
CA GLU A 389 -13.63 -9.83 -24.52
C GLU A 389 -13.44 -11.27 -25.05
N ASN A 390 -12.65 -12.08 -24.35
CA ASN A 390 -12.49 -13.52 -24.63
C ASN A 390 -12.76 -14.33 -23.35
N ALA A 391 -13.84 -15.08 -23.32
CA ALA A 391 -14.28 -15.82 -22.14
C ALA A 391 -13.27 -16.87 -21.67
N GLU A 392 -12.60 -17.58 -22.59
CA GLU A 392 -11.60 -18.60 -22.28
C GLU A 392 -10.36 -17.97 -21.59
N ARG A 393 -9.88 -16.83 -22.10
CA ARG A 393 -8.78 -16.06 -21.47
C ARG A 393 -9.16 -15.56 -20.10
N ALA A 394 -10.39 -15.06 -19.93
CA ALA A 394 -10.87 -14.56 -18.64
C ALA A 394 -10.99 -15.69 -17.60
N VAL A 395 -11.42 -16.89 -18.00
CA VAL A 395 -11.41 -18.08 -17.13
C VAL A 395 -9.99 -18.45 -16.73
N ALA A 396 -9.07 -18.53 -17.69
CA ALA A 396 -7.67 -18.88 -17.42
C ALA A 396 -7.02 -17.86 -16.46
N ALA A 397 -7.26 -16.56 -16.67
CA ALA A 397 -6.75 -15.51 -15.80
C ALA A 397 -7.37 -15.55 -14.39
N ALA A 398 -8.67 -15.83 -14.27
CA ALA A 398 -9.33 -15.96 -12.97
C ALA A 398 -8.76 -17.15 -12.15
N ILE A 399 -8.50 -18.28 -12.80
CA ILE A 399 -7.84 -19.44 -12.17
C ILE A 399 -6.43 -19.08 -11.70
N PHE A 400 -5.67 -18.36 -12.55
CA PHE A 400 -4.34 -17.90 -12.15
C PHE A 400 -4.40 -17.02 -10.88
N ALA A 401 -5.30 -16.04 -10.82
CA ALA A 401 -5.44 -15.19 -9.64
C ALA A 401 -5.74 -15.99 -8.37
N LYS A 402 -6.68 -16.95 -8.45
CA LYS A 402 -7.03 -17.81 -7.33
C LYS A 402 -5.85 -18.71 -6.92
N PHE A 403 -5.15 -19.30 -7.88
CA PHE A 403 -3.95 -20.10 -7.62
C PHE A 403 -2.87 -19.28 -6.91
N MET A 404 -2.59 -18.08 -7.37
CA MET A 404 -1.59 -17.19 -6.76
C MET A 404 -1.91 -16.89 -5.29
N SER A 405 -3.16 -16.56 -5.01
CA SER A 405 -3.63 -16.26 -3.66
C SER A 405 -3.56 -17.48 -2.74
N GLU A 406 -4.02 -18.64 -3.20
CA GLU A 406 -4.04 -19.88 -2.40
C GLU A 406 -2.63 -20.46 -2.17
N ASN A 407 -1.65 -20.16 -3.05
CA ASN A 407 -0.27 -20.63 -2.96
C ASN A 407 0.72 -19.53 -2.56
N SER A 408 0.25 -18.46 -1.93
CA SER A 408 1.03 -17.26 -1.58
C SER A 408 2.03 -17.45 -0.44
N ILE A 409 2.15 -18.64 0.15
CA ILE A 409 3.07 -18.90 1.28
C ILE A 409 4.53 -18.54 0.93
N ASN A 410 4.94 -18.74 -0.30
CA ASN A 410 6.29 -18.40 -0.77
C ASN A 410 6.47 -16.88 -0.97
N TYR A 411 5.38 -16.12 -1.05
CA TYR A 411 5.40 -14.67 -1.12
C TYR A 411 5.56 -14.00 0.26
N LEU A 412 5.37 -14.76 1.35
CA LEU A 412 5.54 -14.31 2.74
C LEU A 412 6.91 -13.65 3.02
N GLN A 413 7.98 -14.11 2.36
CA GLN A 413 9.33 -13.57 2.56
C GLN A 413 9.45 -12.09 2.17
N GLY A 414 8.54 -11.57 1.35
CA GLY A 414 8.37 -10.13 1.13
C GLY A 414 7.76 -9.38 2.33
N GLY A 415 7.56 -10.03 3.49
CA GLY A 415 6.97 -9.39 4.68
C GLY A 415 5.45 -9.22 4.61
N HIS A 416 4.79 -9.85 3.65
CA HIS A 416 3.36 -9.77 3.40
C HIS A 416 2.62 -10.94 4.05
N LEU A 417 1.47 -10.67 4.68
CA LEU A 417 0.62 -11.72 5.23
C LEU A 417 -0.29 -12.28 4.13
N PRO A 418 -0.28 -13.60 3.86
CA PRO A 418 -1.21 -14.20 2.92
C PRO A 418 -2.67 -13.89 3.25
N ALA A 419 -3.46 -13.47 2.23
CA ALA A 419 -4.88 -13.17 2.42
C ALA A 419 -5.75 -14.42 2.62
N TYR A 420 -5.29 -15.59 2.17
CA TYR A 420 -6.03 -16.85 2.20
C TYR A 420 -5.92 -17.54 3.56
N LYS A 421 -7.05 -17.71 4.27
CA LYS A 421 -7.09 -18.24 5.63
C LYS A 421 -6.54 -19.65 5.78
N LYS A 422 -6.70 -20.52 4.75
CA LYS A 422 -6.15 -21.87 4.82
C LYS A 422 -4.63 -21.88 4.80
N THR A 423 -4.02 -20.96 4.06
CA THR A 423 -2.56 -20.74 4.13
C THR A 423 -2.14 -20.28 5.52
N LEU A 424 -2.88 -19.35 6.13
CA LEU A 424 -2.63 -18.87 7.49
C LEU A 424 -2.79 -19.99 8.56
N ALA A 425 -3.69 -20.92 8.34
CA ALA A 425 -3.92 -22.05 9.23
C ALA A 425 -2.91 -23.20 9.06
N SER A 426 -2.10 -23.18 7.99
CA SER A 426 -1.19 -24.27 7.65
C SER A 426 -0.04 -24.44 8.65
N GLU A 427 0.36 -25.67 8.92
CA GLU A 427 1.52 -25.95 9.77
C GLU A 427 2.83 -25.49 9.09
N GLU A 428 2.87 -25.45 7.77
CA GLU A 428 4.00 -24.92 7.03
C GLU A 428 4.24 -23.45 7.36
N LEU A 429 3.20 -22.61 7.34
CA LEU A 429 3.34 -21.20 7.69
C LEU A 429 3.72 -21.01 9.17
N LYS A 430 3.04 -21.72 10.06
CA LYS A 430 3.29 -21.64 11.51
C LYS A 430 4.70 -22.07 11.90
N SER A 431 5.35 -22.90 11.10
CA SER A 431 6.75 -23.31 11.32
C SER A 431 7.78 -22.29 10.83
N LYS A 432 7.37 -21.25 10.10
CA LYS A 432 8.30 -20.25 9.56
C LYS A 432 8.64 -19.21 10.64
N ASP A 433 9.90 -19.15 11.04
CA ASP A 433 10.42 -18.17 12.01
C ASP A 433 10.14 -16.73 11.57
N PHE A 434 10.34 -16.41 10.29
CA PHE A 434 10.10 -15.10 9.73
C PHE A 434 8.65 -14.63 9.95
N TYR A 435 7.67 -15.52 9.72
CA TYR A 435 6.27 -15.25 10.01
C TYR A 435 6.04 -14.93 11.49
N ASN A 436 6.52 -15.80 12.38
CA ASN A 436 6.26 -15.67 13.80
C ASN A 436 6.94 -14.46 14.44
N LYS A 437 8.16 -14.12 13.97
CA LYS A 437 8.96 -13.01 14.51
C LYS A 437 8.49 -11.65 14.00
N TYR A 438 8.09 -11.55 12.74
CA TYR A 438 7.84 -10.26 12.06
C TYR A 438 6.43 -10.13 11.51
N VAL A 439 6.06 -10.92 10.50
CA VAL A 439 4.86 -10.68 9.68
C VAL A 439 3.59 -10.71 10.51
N LYS A 440 3.46 -11.67 11.42
CA LYS A 440 2.31 -11.80 12.31
C LYS A 440 2.10 -10.59 13.24
N LYS A 441 3.18 -9.90 13.62
CA LYS A 441 3.10 -8.70 14.47
C LYS A 441 2.77 -7.45 13.68
N ILE A 442 3.29 -7.35 12.45
CA ILE A 442 3.10 -6.19 11.57
C ILE A 442 1.70 -6.20 10.97
N CYS A 443 1.24 -7.37 10.53
CA CYS A 443 -0.04 -7.58 9.89
C CYS A 443 -1.05 -8.23 10.86
N ASP A 444 -1.17 -7.70 12.07
CA ASP A 444 -2.21 -8.14 13.00
C ASP A 444 -3.58 -7.64 12.50
N PRO A 445 -4.49 -8.54 12.11
CA PRO A 445 -5.78 -8.16 11.55
C PRO A 445 -6.69 -7.42 12.56
N THR A 446 -6.33 -7.39 13.85
CA THR A 446 -7.06 -6.61 14.86
C THR A 446 -6.63 -5.15 14.88
N THR A 447 -5.46 -4.82 14.37
CA THR A 447 -4.90 -3.46 14.33
C THR A 447 -4.90 -2.85 12.93
N LEU A 448 -4.85 -3.67 11.87
CA LEU A 448 -4.88 -3.17 10.50
C LEU A 448 -6.28 -2.68 10.12
N GLU A 449 -6.33 -1.46 9.58
CA GLU A 449 -7.53 -0.85 9.01
C GLU A 449 -7.30 -0.51 7.54
N PHE A 450 -8.25 -0.93 6.70
CA PHE A 450 -8.27 -0.67 5.27
C PHE A 450 -9.23 0.47 4.97
N LEU A 451 -8.88 1.36 4.07
CA LEU A 451 -9.60 2.61 3.83
C LEU A 451 -10.11 2.77 2.40
N GLY A 452 -9.76 1.83 1.49
CA GLY A 452 -9.97 1.97 0.05
C GLY A 452 -11.42 1.92 -0.43
N ASN A 453 -12.35 1.33 0.34
CA ASN A 453 -13.77 1.22 -0.02
C ASN A 453 -14.62 2.43 0.40
N THR A 454 -14.00 3.58 0.67
CA THR A 454 -14.72 4.79 1.01
C THR A 454 -15.08 5.60 -0.25
N LYS A 455 -16.22 6.28 -0.21
CA LYS A 455 -16.65 7.15 -1.32
C LYS A 455 -15.61 8.26 -1.55
N ASN A 456 -15.28 8.55 -2.81
CA ASN A 456 -14.29 9.55 -3.24
C ASN A 456 -12.87 9.30 -2.65
N PHE A 457 -12.53 8.03 -2.41
CA PHE A 457 -11.25 7.68 -1.77
C PHE A 457 -10.04 8.31 -2.47
N THR A 458 -9.96 8.23 -3.79
CA THR A 458 -8.80 8.71 -4.55
C THR A 458 -8.56 10.21 -4.34
N GLU A 459 -9.61 11.03 -4.46
CA GLU A 459 -9.53 12.48 -4.31
C GLU A 459 -9.14 12.87 -2.89
N VAL A 460 -9.70 12.17 -1.91
CA VAL A 460 -9.45 12.42 -0.48
C VAL A 460 -8.05 11.96 -0.08
N TYR A 461 -7.64 10.78 -0.54
CA TYR A 461 -6.36 10.15 -0.21
C TYR A 461 -5.16 10.92 -0.76
N GLU A 462 -5.19 11.31 -2.04
CA GLU A 462 -4.10 12.06 -2.67
C GLU A 462 -3.89 13.44 -2.01
N GLU A 463 -4.97 14.09 -1.58
CA GLU A 463 -4.84 15.38 -0.89
C GLU A 463 -4.36 15.24 0.57
N LEU A 464 -4.66 14.15 1.26
CA LEU A 464 -4.08 13.87 2.59
C LEU A 464 -2.58 13.61 2.49
N LYS A 465 -2.13 12.80 1.52
CA LYS A 465 -0.70 12.60 1.21
C LYS A 465 0.00 13.91 0.88
N SER A 466 -0.65 14.74 0.06
CA SER A 466 -0.14 16.06 -0.28
C SER A 466 -0.04 16.98 0.94
N ALA A 467 -1.02 16.93 1.86
CA ALA A 467 -0.96 17.70 3.11
C ALA A 467 0.26 17.30 3.97
N PHE A 468 0.57 16.00 4.02
CA PHE A 468 1.76 15.53 4.75
C PHE A 468 3.06 16.00 4.08
N SER A 469 3.18 15.87 2.75
CA SER A 469 4.35 16.34 2.01
C SER A 469 4.56 17.86 2.14
N ASP A 470 3.48 18.65 2.03
CA ASP A 470 3.53 20.10 2.20
C ASP A 470 3.93 20.49 3.63
N ASN A 471 3.51 19.69 4.62
CA ASN A 471 3.84 19.91 6.02
C ASN A 471 5.35 19.84 6.29
N LEU A 472 6.09 19.05 5.52
CA LEU A 472 7.55 18.89 5.61
C LEU A 472 8.31 19.60 4.48
N SER A 473 7.63 20.41 3.67
CA SER A 473 8.22 21.08 2.52
C SER A 473 9.04 22.31 2.90
N THR A 474 10.17 22.51 2.23
CA THR A 474 11.00 23.72 2.30
C THR A 474 10.49 24.86 1.40
N GLN A 475 9.46 24.61 0.58
CA GLN A 475 8.91 25.64 -0.33
C GLN A 475 8.34 26.84 0.45
N SER A 476 8.60 28.03 -0.04
CA SER A 476 8.19 29.29 0.60
C SER A 476 6.67 29.39 0.82
N SER A 477 5.87 28.77 -0.02
CA SER A 477 4.42 28.72 0.08
C SER A 477 3.92 27.97 1.32
N PHE A 478 4.67 26.99 1.83
CA PHE A 478 4.26 26.14 2.94
C PHE A 478 5.07 26.34 4.22
N VAL A 479 6.33 26.78 4.10
CA VAL A 479 7.27 26.88 5.24
C VAL A 479 6.77 27.78 6.37
N SER A 480 5.95 28.80 6.07
CA SER A 480 5.38 29.72 7.04
C SER A 480 3.99 29.33 7.58
N LEU A 481 3.35 28.30 7.01
CA LEU A 481 2.03 27.85 7.41
C LEU A 481 2.11 26.92 8.63
N THR A 482 1.03 26.82 9.39
CA THR A 482 0.83 25.75 10.37
C THR A 482 0.31 24.47 9.67
N ALA A 483 0.43 23.32 10.33
CA ALA A 483 -0.16 22.08 9.84
C ALA A 483 -1.68 22.19 9.65
N GLU A 484 -2.38 22.91 10.53
CA GLU A 484 -3.81 23.18 10.40
C GLU A 484 -4.14 23.96 9.12
N ASN A 485 -3.39 25.02 8.82
CA ASN A 485 -3.60 25.80 7.59
C ASN A 485 -3.37 24.96 6.32
N ILE A 486 -2.36 24.08 6.32
CA ILE A 486 -2.08 23.18 5.22
C ILE A 486 -3.23 22.18 5.04
N LEU A 487 -3.69 21.54 6.11
CA LEU A 487 -4.85 20.64 6.07
C LEU A 487 -6.11 21.33 5.55
N GLN A 488 -6.39 22.56 5.98
CA GLN A 488 -7.53 23.35 5.51
C GLN A 488 -7.46 23.62 4.00
N GLN A 489 -6.27 24.00 3.48
CA GLN A 489 -6.09 24.21 2.04
C GLN A 489 -6.32 22.92 1.25
N ARG A 490 -5.74 21.81 1.68
CA ARG A 490 -5.88 20.51 1.03
C ARG A 490 -7.29 19.94 1.15
N TYR A 491 -7.97 20.17 2.27
CA TYR A 491 -9.39 19.86 2.43
C TYR A 491 -10.25 20.54 1.36
N LYS A 492 -10.01 21.83 1.13
CA LYS A 492 -10.72 22.58 0.09
C LYS A 492 -10.44 22.00 -1.31
N THR A 493 -9.17 21.71 -1.61
CA THR A 493 -8.79 21.12 -2.91
C THR A 493 -9.49 19.77 -3.13
N ALA A 494 -9.57 18.92 -2.11
CA ALA A 494 -10.30 17.65 -2.20
C ALA A 494 -11.79 17.85 -2.48
N LEU A 495 -12.45 18.82 -1.82
CA LEU A 495 -13.85 19.15 -2.09
C LEU A 495 -14.08 19.66 -3.51
N ASP A 496 -13.18 20.50 -4.01
CA ASP A 496 -13.27 21.03 -5.38
C ASP A 496 -13.12 19.88 -6.41
N ALA A 497 -12.20 18.92 -6.16
CA ALA A 497 -12.03 17.74 -7.02
C ALA A 497 -13.25 16.81 -7.02
N ILE A 498 -13.84 16.57 -5.84
CA ILE A 498 -15.08 15.77 -5.68
C ILE A 498 -16.22 16.41 -6.47
N SER A 499 -16.42 17.73 -6.31
CA SER A 499 -17.49 18.44 -7.01
C SER A 499 -17.30 18.40 -8.54
N ALA A 500 -16.08 18.54 -9.03
CA ALA A 500 -15.79 18.44 -10.46
C ALA A 500 -16.10 17.07 -11.05
N ASN A 501 -15.98 15.99 -10.26
CA ASN A 501 -16.30 14.63 -10.69
C ASN A 501 -17.82 14.31 -10.61
N GLU A 502 -18.58 15.01 -9.77
CA GLU A 502 -20.04 14.85 -9.69
C GLU A 502 -20.77 15.55 -10.85
N ASP A 503 -20.12 16.50 -11.51
CA ASP A 503 -20.67 17.24 -12.67
C ASP A 503 -20.38 16.52 -14.03
N LEU A 504 -19.61 15.42 -14.03
CA LEU A 504 -19.28 14.58 -15.19
C LEU A 504 -20.14 13.31 -15.23
#